data_9611ad26100bda6afa5414827fa5c402
#
_entry.id   9611ad26100bda6afa5414827fa5c402
#
_cell.length_a   1.000
_cell.length_b   1.000
_cell.length_c   1.000
_cell.angle_alpha   90.00
_cell.angle_beta   90.00
_cell.angle_gamma   90.00
#
_symmetry.space_group_name_H-M   'P 1'
#
loop_
_entity.id
_entity.type
_entity.pdbx_description
1 polymer ?
#
loop_
_entity_poly.entity_id
_entity_poly.type
_entity_poly.pdbx_seq_one_letter_code
_entity_poly.pdbx_strand_id
1 'polypeptide(L)'
;TEVIDEKKIPGIDKIIAVASGKGGVGKSTTSINLAISIKNLGFNVGILDADIYGPSIPKLVGSTQKPQSDGKRLIPIEAFGLQVMSIGFLVAEESPTIWRGPMVISAFTQLLTQVAWRNLDYLIIDLPPGTGDIQLSLSQKANVSGSIIVSTPQDLALIDARKGLNMFRKVDIPVLGIIENMSYFICPSCNEQTNIFGNGGAKKEAEKLGVDFLGAIPLDTEIRLTSDQGKPITETNSKTPQSEQYNLIAQNIVSKVSNIKTSGP
;
A
#
# COMPACT_ATOMS: atom_id res chain seq x y z
N THR A 1 2.11 30.98 18.99
CA THR A 1 0.91 30.35 18.41
C THR A 1 1.41 29.21 17.54
N GLU A 2 1.29 27.96 18.06
CA GLU A 2 1.53 26.78 17.24
C GLU A 2 0.54 26.80 16.07
N VAL A 3 1.05 26.82 14.86
CA VAL A 3 0.26 26.66 13.65
C VAL A 3 -0.26 25.22 13.68
N ILE A 4 -1.55 25.05 13.95
CA ILE A 4 -2.19 23.74 13.90
C ILE A 4 -2.16 23.31 12.43
N ASP A 5 -1.38 22.30 12.13
CA ASP A 5 -1.36 21.67 10.79
C ASP A 5 -2.65 20.86 10.61
N GLU A 6 -3.62 21.48 9.91
CA GLU A 6 -4.96 20.90 9.68
C GLU A 6 -4.94 19.58 8.92
N LYS A 7 -3.82 19.23 8.29
CA LYS A 7 -3.64 17.97 7.56
C LYS A 7 -2.97 16.86 8.38
N LYS A 8 -2.58 17.14 9.62
CA LYS A 8 -1.98 16.14 10.49
C LYS A 8 -3.06 15.23 11.08
N ILE A 9 -3.00 13.96 10.75
CA ILE A 9 -3.89 12.94 11.34
C ILE A 9 -3.37 12.54 12.73
N PRO A 10 -4.17 12.69 13.80
CA PRO A 10 -3.75 12.33 15.13
C PRO A 10 -3.35 10.85 15.26
N GLY A 11 -2.22 10.60 15.92
CA GLY A 11 -1.72 9.25 16.15
C GLY A 11 -0.89 8.66 15.01
N ILE A 12 -0.58 9.45 13.94
CA ILE A 12 0.22 9.03 12.80
C ILE A 12 1.36 10.03 12.57
N ASP A 13 2.59 9.53 12.44
CA ASP A 13 3.75 10.39 12.08
C ASP A 13 3.92 10.49 10.56
N LYS A 14 3.91 9.38 9.84
CA LYS A 14 4.14 9.34 8.39
C LYS A 14 3.07 8.53 7.67
N ILE A 15 2.66 9.01 6.50
CA ILE A 15 1.69 8.34 5.64
C ILE A 15 2.35 7.99 4.31
N ILE A 16 2.24 6.73 3.90
CA ILE A 16 2.73 6.23 2.61
C ILE A 16 1.54 5.69 1.83
N ALA A 17 1.28 6.25 0.67
CA ALA A 17 0.23 5.80 -0.23
C ALA A 17 0.77 4.73 -1.20
N VAL A 18 0.06 3.62 -1.35
CA VAL A 18 0.36 2.58 -2.34
C VAL A 18 -0.73 2.57 -3.39
N ALA A 19 -0.34 2.78 -4.63
CA ALA A 19 -1.23 2.88 -5.76
C ALA A 19 -0.82 1.97 -6.90
N SER A 20 -1.76 1.71 -7.80
CA SER A 20 -1.49 1.05 -9.09
C SER A 20 -2.33 1.70 -10.16
N GLY A 21 -1.85 1.68 -11.39
CA GLY A 21 -2.58 2.22 -12.54
C GLY A 21 -3.80 1.39 -12.91
N LYS A 22 -3.79 0.08 -12.62
CA LYS A 22 -4.90 -0.85 -12.87
C LYS A 22 -5.03 -1.90 -11.77
N GLY A 23 -6.16 -2.62 -11.74
CA GLY A 23 -6.37 -3.77 -10.86
C GLY A 23 -5.56 -5.00 -11.29
N GLY A 24 -5.39 -5.95 -10.36
CA GLY A 24 -4.76 -7.23 -10.65
C GLY A 24 -3.22 -7.25 -10.69
N VAL A 25 -2.55 -6.15 -10.34
CA VAL A 25 -1.07 -6.10 -10.29
C VAL A 25 -0.49 -6.57 -8.94
N GLY A 26 -1.33 -6.99 -8.00
CA GLY A 26 -0.90 -7.43 -6.67
C GLY A 26 -0.61 -6.29 -5.69
N LYS A 27 -1.23 -5.12 -5.88
CA LYS A 27 -1.06 -3.93 -5.04
C LYS A 27 -1.31 -4.22 -3.56
N SER A 28 -2.47 -4.80 -3.20
CA SER A 28 -2.85 -5.04 -1.81
C SER A 28 -1.99 -6.10 -1.13
N THR A 29 -1.59 -7.16 -1.85
CA THR A 29 -0.61 -8.13 -1.38
C THR A 29 0.75 -7.47 -1.12
N THR A 30 1.17 -6.56 -1.99
CA THR A 30 2.39 -5.77 -1.79
C THR A 30 2.26 -4.85 -0.58
N SER A 31 1.13 -4.15 -0.43
CA SER A 31 0.87 -3.23 0.67
C SER A 31 0.97 -3.91 2.04
N ILE A 32 0.33 -5.06 2.23
CA ILE A 32 0.37 -5.78 3.51
C ILE A 32 1.76 -6.33 3.82
N ASN A 33 2.44 -6.91 2.84
CA ASN A 33 3.79 -7.44 3.05
C ASN A 33 4.81 -6.32 3.33
N LEU A 34 4.69 -5.16 2.71
CA LEU A 34 5.50 -3.98 3.04
C LEU A 34 5.21 -3.47 4.45
N ALA A 35 3.93 -3.38 4.86
CA ALA A 35 3.56 -2.96 6.21
C ALA A 35 4.20 -3.88 7.28
N ILE A 36 4.14 -5.20 7.07
CA ILE A 36 4.77 -6.18 7.97
C ILE A 36 6.30 -6.02 7.94
N SER A 37 6.90 -5.84 6.76
CA SER A 37 8.34 -5.65 6.65
C SER A 37 8.82 -4.38 7.35
N ILE A 38 8.08 -3.27 7.27
CA ILE A 38 8.40 -2.04 8.01
C ILE A 38 8.24 -2.26 9.52
N LYS A 39 7.18 -2.98 9.95
CA LYS A 39 7.02 -3.38 11.35
C LYS A 39 8.22 -4.20 11.85
N ASN A 40 8.71 -5.13 11.03
CA ASN A 40 9.86 -5.96 11.37
C ASN A 40 11.18 -5.19 11.49
N LEU A 41 11.24 -3.96 10.96
CA LEU A 41 12.33 -3.01 11.18
C LEU A 41 12.22 -2.28 12.54
N GLY A 42 11.19 -2.56 13.32
CA GLY A 42 11.00 -2.00 14.68
C GLY A 42 10.07 -0.79 14.76
N PHE A 43 9.31 -0.49 13.71
CA PHE A 43 8.36 0.60 13.67
C PHE A 43 6.93 0.17 14.04
N ASN A 44 6.15 1.08 14.62
CA ASN A 44 4.71 0.91 14.78
C ASN A 44 4.00 1.23 13.47
N VAL A 45 3.30 0.26 12.90
CA VAL A 45 2.73 0.37 11.56
C VAL A 45 1.24 0.08 11.58
N GLY A 46 0.50 0.87 10.82
CA GLY A 46 -0.89 0.62 10.47
C GLY A 46 -1.07 0.44 8.97
N ILE A 47 -2.15 -0.20 8.60
CA ILE A 47 -2.60 -0.30 7.21
C ILE A 47 -4.07 0.09 7.10
N LEU A 48 -4.37 0.98 6.15
CA LEU A 48 -5.71 1.38 5.76
C LEU A 48 -6.00 0.88 4.35
N ASP A 49 -6.98 0.00 4.24
CA ASP A 49 -7.54 -0.42 2.96
C ASP A 49 -8.58 0.62 2.50
N ALA A 50 -8.20 1.40 1.52
CA ALA A 50 -9.03 2.43 0.90
C ALA A 50 -9.64 1.98 -0.44
N ASP A 51 -9.46 0.72 -0.82
CA ASP A 51 -10.09 0.16 -2.03
C ASP A 51 -11.54 -0.24 -1.74
N ILE A 52 -12.41 0.75 -1.79
CA ILE A 52 -13.83 0.62 -1.43
C ILE A 52 -14.58 -0.32 -2.38
N TYR A 53 -14.12 -0.44 -3.63
CA TYR A 53 -14.76 -1.28 -4.64
C TYR A 53 -14.41 -2.76 -4.53
N GLY A 54 -13.24 -3.08 -3.97
CA GLY A 54 -12.77 -4.45 -3.81
C GLY A 54 -11.80 -4.59 -2.64
N PRO A 55 -12.29 -4.39 -1.41
CA PRO A 55 -11.43 -4.43 -0.23
C PRO A 55 -10.81 -5.82 -0.07
N SER A 56 -9.48 -5.87 -0.06
CA SER A 56 -8.73 -7.13 -0.03
C SER A 56 -8.01 -7.38 1.28
N ILE A 57 -7.76 -6.35 2.07
CA ILE A 57 -6.96 -6.48 3.31
C ILE A 57 -7.62 -7.40 4.35
N PRO A 58 -8.96 -7.41 4.56
CA PRO A 58 -9.58 -8.37 5.48
C PRO A 58 -9.21 -9.82 5.17
N LYS A 59 -9.28 -10.21 3.90
CA LYS A 59 -8.89 -11.54 3.43
C LYS A 59 -7.39 -11.78 3.63
N LEU A 60 -6.56 -10.80 3.29
CA LEU A 60 -5.09 -10.91 3.38
C LEU A 60 -4.59 -11.01 4.83
N VAL A 61 -5.34 -10.50 5.81
CA VAL A 61 -5.02 -10.65 7.23
C VAL A 61 -5.80 -11.79 7.91
N GLY A 62 -6.63 -12.49 7.16
CA GLY A 62 -7.41 -13.63 7.66
C GLY A 62 -8.40 -13.25 8.77
N SER A 63 -8.94 -12.04 8.76
CA SER A 63 -9.83 -11.54 9.81
C SER A 63 -11.19 -11.13 9.26
N THR A 64 -12.24 -11.58 9.97
CA THR A 64 -13.64 -11.16 9.76
C THR A 64 -14.18 -10.33 10.93
N GLN A 65 -13.29 -9.92 11.85
CA GLN A 65 -13.67 -9.14 13.02
C GLN A 65 -14.22 -7.77 12.58
N LYS A 66 -15.28 -7.33 13.25
CA LYS A 66 -15.80 -5.98 13.06
C LYS A 66 -15.10 -5.02 14.01
N PRO A 67 -14.62 -3.85 13.54
CA PRO A 67 -14.06 -2.83 14.38
C PRO A 67 -15.05 -2.38 15.45
N GLN A 68 -14.55 -2.19 16.66
CA GLN A 68 -15.33 -1.59 17.74
C GLN A 68 -15.32 -0.07 17.60
N SER A 69 -16.23 0.61 18.32
CA SER A 69 -16.23 2.06 18.43
C SER A 69 -16.09 2.48 19.88
N ASP A 70 -15.34 3.55 20.12
CA ASP A 70 -15.28 4.22 21.42
C ASP A 70 -16.41 5.24 21.62
N GLY A 71 -17.40 5.23 20.73
CA GLY A 71 -18.53 6.16 20.68
C GLY A 71 -18.26 7.40 19.81
N LYS A 72 -17.01 7.65 19.42
CA LYS A 72 -16.61 8.75 18.53
C LYS A 72 -15.80 8.28 17.34
N ARG A 73 -14.95 7.28 17.52
CA ARG A 73 -14.03 6.78 16.49
C ARG A 73 -14.07 5.26 16.39
N LEU A 74 -13.71 4.74 15.24
CA LEU A 74 -13.52 3.31 15.02
C LEU A 74 -12.16 2.89 15.58
N ILE A 75 -12.14 1.79 16.32
CA ILE A 75 -10.91 1.20 16.84
C ILE A 75 -10.39 0.23 15.79
N PRO A 76 -9.15 0.42 15.27
CA PRO A 76 -8.59 -0.52 14.30
C PRO A 76 -8.46 -1.90 14.92
N ILE A 77 -8.60 -2.95 14.11
CA ILE A 77 -8.30 -4.32 14.54
C ILE A 77 -6.79 -4.54 14.59
N GLU A 78 -6.35 -5.50 15.39
CA GLU A 78 -4.96 -5.88 15.43
C GLU A 78 -4.73 -7.20 14.70
N ALA A 79 -3.80 -7.20 13.75
CA ALA A 79 -3.36 -8.39 13.04
C ALA A 79 -1.85 -8.30 12.76
N PHE A 80 -1.12 -9.35 13.08
CA PHE A 80 0.34 -9.45 12.88
C PHE A 80 1.14 -8.28 13.49
N GLY A 81 0.64 -7.70 14.58
CA GLY A 81 1.25 -6.51 15.20
C GLY A 81 1.03 -5.21 14.43
N LEU A 82 0.14 -5.20 13.46
CA LEU A 82 -0.32 -4.02 12.74
C LEU A 82 -1.67 -3.54 13.28
N GLN A 83 -1.92 -2.24 13.22
CA GLN A 83 -3.25 -1.68 13.32
C GLN A 83 -3.89 -1.68 11.93
N VAL A 84 -5.02 -2.35 11.77
CA VAL A 84 -5.64 -2.59 10.46
C VAL A 84 -7.05 -2.01 10.41
N MET A 85 -7.34 -1.25 9.36
CA MET A 85 -8.68 -0.78 9.07
C MET A 85 -9.00 -0.97 7.59
N SER A 86 -10.23 -1.39 7.32
CA SER A 86 -10.76 -1.57 5.96
C SER A 86 -12.25 -1.29 5.94
N ILE A 87 -12.73 -0.75 4.84
CA ILE A 87 -14.17 -0.67 4.57
C ILE A 87 -14.80 -2.08 4.55
N GLY A 88 -14.03 -3.09 4.14
CA GLY A 88 -14.48 -4.48 4.11
C GLY A 88 -14.85 -5.06 5.48
N PHE A 89 -14.41 -4.47 6.59
CA PHE A 89 -14.88 -4.85 7.92
C PHE A 89 -16.23 -4.25 8.29
N LEU A 90 -16.66 -3.20 7.60
CA LEU A 90 -17.86 -2.44 7.90
C LEU A 90 -19.04 -2.81 6.99
N VAL A 91 -18.76 -3.31 5.81
CA VAL A 91 -19.75 -3.69 4.79
C VAL A 91 -19.80 -5.21 4.68
N ALA A 92 -21.03 -5.79 4.67
CA ALA A 92 -21.17 -7.22 4.45
C ALA A 92 -20.80 -7.58 3.01
N GLU A 93 -20.02 -8.64 2.82
CA GLU A 93 -19.55 -9.11 1.49
C GLU A 93 -20.71 -9.35 0.49
N GLU A 94 -21.86 -9.79 0.98
CA GLU A 94 -23.03 -10.12 0.15
C GLU A 94 -23.96 -8.94 -0.13
N SER A 95 -23.72 -7.77 0.47
CA SER A 95 -24.57 -6.60 0.26
C SER A 95 -24.15 -5.85 -1.00
N PRO A 96 -25.00 -5.81 -2.04
CA PRO A 96 -24.71 -5.00 -3.23
C PRO A 96 -24.84 -3.52 -2.89
N THR A 97 -23.78 -2.95 -2.35
CA THR A 97 -23.73 -1.51 -2.06
C THR A 97 -23.38 -0.78 -3.35
N ILE A 98 -24.29 0.03 -3.85
CA ILE A 98 -24.03 0.88 -5.01
C ILE A 98 -23.23 2.10 -4.53
N TRP A 99 -21.93 2.05 -4.69
CA TRP A 99 -21.05 3.16 -4.38
C TRP A 99 -21.11 4.24 -5.46
N ARG A 100 -21.47 5.47 -5.06
CA ARG A 100 -21.39 6.66 -5.92
C ARG A 100 -20.19 7.50 -5.50
N GLY A 101 -19.57 8.23 -6.43
CA GLY A 101 -18.35 9.01 -6.19
C GLY A 101 -18.33 9.81 -4.87
N PRO A 102 -19.35 10.64 -4.56
CA PRO A 102 -19.38 11.38 -3.29
C PRO A 102 -19.41 10.48 -2.04
N MET A 103 -20.08 9.33 -2.10
CA MET A 103 -20.14 8.37 -1.00
C MET A 103 -18.77 7.72 -0.77
N VAL A 104 -18.05 7.39 -1.84
CA VAL A 104 -16.70 6.83 -1.80
C VAL A 104 -15.73 7.79 -1.11
N ILE A 105 -15.75 9.07 -1.49
CA ILE A 105 -14.91 10.12 -0.88
C ILE A 105 -15.25 10.32 0.59
N SER A 106 -16.57 10.31 0.93
CA SER A 106 -17.00 10.44 2.31
C SER A 106 -16.55 9.27 3.17
N ALA A 107 -16.72 8.02 2.69
CA ALA A 107 -16.28 6.83 3.39
C ALA A 107 -14.76 6.81 3.57
N PHE A 108 -14.00 7.14 2.52
CA PHE A 108 -12.55 7.28 2.60
C PHE A 108 -12.12 8.31 3.65
N THR A 109 -12.74 9.50 3.63
CA THR A 109 -12.43 10.56 4.59
C THR A 109 -12.70 10.12 6.03
N GLN A 110 -13.82 9.42 6.27
CA GLN A 110 -14.13 8.87 7.58
C GLN A 110 -13.10 7.83 8.03
N LEU A 111 -12.74 6.88 7.18
CA LEU A 111 -11.71 5.87 7.48
C LEU A 111 -10.33 6.48 7.74
N LEU A 112 -10.02 7.59 7.10
CA LEU A 112 -8.75 8.29 7.31
C LEU A 112 -8.75 9.08 8.63
N THR A 113 -9.85 9.82 8.95
CA THR A 113 -9.88 10.81 10.03
C THR A 113 -10.60 10.34 11.30
N GLN A 114 -11.50 9.36 11.20
CA GLN A 114 -12.33 8.89 12.33
C GLN A 114 -11.89 7.51 12.87
N VAL A 115 -10.69 7.06 12.54
CA VAL A 115 -10.09 5.87 13.15
C VAL A 115 -9.17 6.31 14.29
N ALA A 116 -9.24 5.60 15.40
CA ALA A 116 -8.41 5.84 16.58
C ALA A 116 -7.03 5.20 16.44
N TRP A 117 -6.25 5.69 15.46
CA TRP A 117 -4.86 5.27 15.29
C TRP A 117 -4.02 5.61 16.53
N ARG A 118 -3.14 4.71 16.95
CA ARG A 118 -2.35 4.88 18.17
C ARG A 118 -0.86 4.79 17.88
N ASN A 119 -0.17 5.94 18.00
CA ASN A 119 1.29 6.05 17.96
C ASN A 119 1.93 5.31 16.77
N LEU A 120 1.39 5.51 15.57
CA LEU A 120 1.95 4.95 14.35
C LEU A 120 3.14 5.78 13.88
N ASP A 121 4.27 5.12 13.64
CA ASP A 121 5.37 5.68 12.88
C ASP A 121 5.02 5.76 11.39
N TYR A 122 4.31 4.75 10.88
CA TYR A 122 3.87 4.67 9.49
C TYR A 122 2.42 4.19 9.36
N LEU A 123 1.64 4.86 8.54
CA LEU A 123 0.38 4.36 8.01
C LEU A 123 0.55 4.07 6.52
N ILE A 124 0.36 2.82 6.13
CA ILE A 124 0.30 2.41 4.73
C ILE A 124 -1.14 2.52 4.27
N ILE A 125 -1.40 3.27 3.20
CA ILE A 125 -2.74 3.39 2.61
C ILE A 125 -2.76 2.63 1.30
N ASP A 126 -3.53 1.55 1.24
CA ASP A 126 -3.78 0.76 0.04
C ASP A 126 -4.92 1.43 -0.75
N LEU A 127 -4.55 2.21 -1.79
CA LEU A 127 -5.49 2.99 -2.59
C LEU A 127 -6.22 2.12 -3.62
N PRO A 128 -7.43 2.51 -4.06
CA PRO A 128 -8.07 1.84 -5.18
C PRO A 128 -7.21 1.94 -6.45
N PRO A 129 -7.36 0.98 -7.37
CA PRO A 129 -6.64 1.03 -8.64
C PRO A 129 -7.11 2.20 -9.51
N GLY A 130 -6.22 2.68 -10.37
CA GLY A 130 -6.50 3.80 -11.28
C GLY A 130 -6.11 5.15 -10.70
N THR A 131 -6.59 6.20 -11.36
CA THR A 131 -6.34 7.60 -11.00
C THR A 131 -7.67 8.28 -10.77
N GLY A 132 -7.90 8.85 -9.60
CA GLY A 132 -9.21 9.40 -9.30
C GLY A 132 -9.25 10.36 -8.12
N ASP A 133 -10.47 10.60 -7.69
CA ASP A 133 -10.81 11.59 -6.66
C ASP A 133 -10.25 11.24 -5.27
N ILE A 134 -9.94 9.97 -5.02
CA ILE A 134 -9.38 9.54 -3.73
C ILE A 134 -7.97 10.09 -3.53
N GLN A 135 -7.11 10.07 -4.55
CA GLN A 135 -5.76 10.63 -4.48
C GLN A 135 -5.81 12.14 -4.22
N LEU A 136 -6.73 12.84 -4.90
CA LEU A 136 -6.98 14.26 -4.65
C LEU A 136 -7.49 14.50 -3.22
N SER A 137 -8.48 13.72 -2.77
CA SER A 137 -9.01 13.80 -1.41
C SER A 137 -7.92 13.54 -0.35
N LEU A 138 -7.05 12.54 -0.60
CA LEU A 138 -5.93 12.24 0.28
C LEU A 138 -4.99 13.43 0.43
N SER A 139 -4.59 14.07 -0.67
CA SER A 139 -3.69 15.23 -0.67
C SER A 139 -4.28 16.46 0.05
N GLN A 140 -5.61 16.59 0.04
CA GLN A 140 -6.32 17.67 0.72
C GLN A 140 -6.49 17.42 2.22
N LYS A 141 -6.58 16.15 2.65
CA LYS A 141 -6.93 15.76 4.01
C LYS A 141 -5.75 15.30 4.86
N ALA A 142 -4.63 14.94 4.26
CA ALA A 142 -3.49 14.42 4.98
C ALA A 142 -2.14 14.89 4.41
N ASN A 143 -1.14 15.00 5.28
CA ASN A 143 0.25 15.19 4.89
C ASN A 143 0.85 13.83 4.52
N VAL A 144 0.89 13.55 3.22
CA VAL A 144 1.43 12.29 2.71
C VAL A 144 2.94 12.39 2.56
N SER A 145 3.67 11.55 3.26
CA SER A 145 5.13 11.53 3.26
C SER A 145 5.72 10.98 1.95
N GLY A 146 4.94 10.16 1.24
CA GLY A 146 5.32 9.68 -0.07
C GLY A 146 4.32 8.68 -0.64
N SER A 147 4.49 8.38 -1.93
CA SER A 147 3.68 7.41 -2.66
C SER A 147 4.55 6.37 -3.36
N ILE A 148 4.00 5.18 -3.54
CA ILE A 148 4.62 4.05 -4.21
C ILE A 148 3.69 3.60 -5.31
N ILE A 149 4.24 3.31 -6.49
CA ILE A 149 3.49 2.75 -7.59
C ILE A 149 3.83 1.26 -7.73
N VAL A 150 2.83 0.40 -7.68
CA VAL A 150 2.98 -1.04 -7.98
C VAL A 150 2.56 -1.30 -9.41
N SER A 151 3.42 -1.95 -10.17
CA SER A 151 3.19 -2.33 -11.56
C SER A 151 3.69 -3.75 -11.83
N THR A 152 3.41 -4.27 -13.01
CA THR A 152 3.99 -5.51 -13.54
C THR A 152 4.86 -5.18 -14.76
N PRO A 153 5.71 -6.11 -15.26
CA PRO A 153 6.57 -5.84 -16.41
C PRO A 153 5.83 -5.57 -17.74
N GLN A 154 4.54 -5.85 -17.80
CA GLN A 154 3.73 -5.71 -19.03
C GLN A 154 3.57 -4.24 -19.44
N ASP A 155 3.69 -3.95 -20.74
CA ASP A 155 3.61 -2.59 -21.30
C ASP A 155 2.33 -1.84 -20.91
N LEU A 156 1.16 -2.52 -20.92
CA LEU A 156 -0.10 -1.91 -20.50
C LEU A 156 -0.10 -1.46 -19.03
N ALA A 157 0.52 -2.26 -18.16
CA ALA A 157 0.65 -1.91 -16.75
C ALA A 157 1.58 -0.71 -16.55
N LEU A 158 2.62 -0.58 -17.35
CA LEU A 158 3.57 0.55 -17.32
C LEU A 158 2.93 1.85 -17.78
N ILE A 159 2.07 1.81 -18.81
CA ILE A 159 1.30 3.00 -19.25
C ILE A 159 0.41 3.51 -18.10
N ASP A 160 -0.27 2.61 -17.41
CA ASP A 160 -1.15 2.97 -16.30
C ASP A 160 -0.36 3.40 -15.04
N ALA A 161 0.81 2.80 -14.79
CA ALA A 161 1.74 3.25 -13.74
C ALA A 161 2.18 4.70 -13.96
N ARG A 162 2.45 5.09 -15.21
CA ARG A 162 2.79 6.47 -15.60
C ARG A 162 1.65 7.44 -15.28
N LYS A 163 0.40 7.05 -15.53
CA LYS A 163 -0.78 7.87 -15.19
C LYS A 163 -0.88 8.08 -13.68
N GLY A 164 -0.70 7.01 -12.89
CA GLY A 164 -0.70 7.07 -11.43
C GLY A 164 0.37 7.99 -10.87
N LEU A 165 1.60 7.88 -11.39
CA LEU A 165 2.71 8.74 -11.01
C LEU A 165 2.43 10.22 -11.33
N ASN A 166 1.94 10.51 -12.53
CA ASN A 166 1.63 11.88 -12.92
C ASN A 166 0.49 12.47 -12.07
N MET A 167 -0.45 11.63 -11.63
CA MET A 167 -1.50 12.07 -10.71
C MET A 167 -0.93 12.51 -9.36
N PHE A 168 -0.03 11.74 -8.75
CA PHE A 168 0.62 12.14 -7.50
C PHE A 168 1.43 13.42 -7.65
N ARG A 169 2.14 13.60 -8.77
CA ARG A 169 2.86 14.84 -9.07
C ARG A 169 1.92 16.05 -9.16
N LYS A 170 0.73 15.89 -9.75
CA LYS A 170 -0.28 16.97 -9.85
C LYS A 170 -0.86 17.40 -8.51
N VAL A 171 -0.86 16.53 -7.51
CA VAL A 171 -1.36 16.81 -6.17
C VAL A 171 -0.25 17.00 -5.14
N ASP A 172 0.99 17.22 -5.62
CA ASP A 172 2.18 17.50 -4.81
C ASP A 172 2.50 16.43 -3.76
N ILE A 173 2.19 15.16 -4.06
CA ILE A 173 2.61 14.02 -3.23
C ILE A 173 3.93 13.46 -3.80
N PRO A 174 5.01 13.40 -3.00
CA PRO A 174 6.29 12.83 -3.44
C PRO A 174 6.12 11.38 -3.88
N VAL A 175 6.73 11.03 -5.04
CA VAL A 175 6.77 9.64 -5.51
C VAL A 175 8.09 9.03 -5.09
N LEU A 176 8.05 8.06 -4.17
CA LEU A 176 9.22 7.35 -3.65
C LEU A 176 9.83 6.41 -4.70
N GLY A 177 8.99 5.86 -5.57
CA GLY A 177 9.43 5.02 -6.67
C GLY A 177 8.40 3.99 -7.13
N ILE A 178 8.87 3.07 -7.98
CA ILE A 178 8.08 2.00 -8.58
C ILE A 178 8.56 0.64 -8.09
N ILE A 179 7.61 -0.23 -7.75
CA ILE A 179 7.83 -1.66 -7.47
C ILE A 179 7.33 -2.46 -8.67
N GLU A 180 8.17 -3.34 -9.20
CA GLU A 180 7.78 -4.33 -10.21
C GLU A 180 7.36 -5.62 -9.53
N ASN A 181 6.06 -5.87 -9.46
CA ASN A 181 5.52 -7.14 -8.98
C ASN A 181 5.38 -8.14 -10.13
N MET A 182 5.38 -9.43 -9.83
CA MET A 182 5.37 -10.51 -10.83
C MET A 182 6.50 -10.36 -11.86
N SER A 183 7.67 -9.91 -11.39
CA SER A 183 8.79 -9.50 -12.23
C SER A 183 9.44 -10.68 -12.93
N TYR A 184 9.60 -11.79 -12.25
CA TYR A 184 10.21 -13.00 -12.73
C TYR A 184 9.63 -14.23 -11.98
N PHE A 185 9.77 -15.39 -12.58
CA PHE A 185 9.39 -16.68 -11.98
C PHE A 185 10.63 -17.54 -11.80
N ILE A 186 10.75 -18.19 -10.65
CA ILE A 186 11.79 -19.18 -10.40
C ILE A 186 11.13 -20.56 -10.38
N CYS A 187 11.56 -21.44 -11.27
CA CYS A 187 11.04 -22.79 -11.33
C CYS A 187 11.41 -23.58 -10.07
N PRO A 188 10.44 -24.12 -9.32
CA PRO A 188 10.72 -24.85 -8.08
C PRO A 188 11.44 -26.19 -8.33
N SER A 189 11.44 -26.70 -9.55
CA SER A 189 12.07 -27.98 -9.91
C SER A 189 13.52 -27.86 -10.36
N CYS A 190 13.87 -26.78 -11.08
CA CYS A 190 15.22 -26.60 -11.65
C CYS A 190 15.90 -25.29 -11.25
N ASN A 191 15.22 -24.42 -10.49
CA ASN A 191 15.68 -23.07 -10.11
C ASN A 191 15.99 -22.13 -11.28
N GLU A 192 15.55 -22.46 -12.49
CA GLU A 192 15.70 -21.59 -13.65
C GLU A 192 14.78 -20.38 -13.52
N GLN A 193 15.35 -19.20 -13.72
CA GLN A 193 14.58 -17.94 -13.73
C GLN A 193 14.02 -17.70 -15.12
N THR A 194 12.69 -17.48 -15.19
CA THR A 194 11.97 -17.16 -16.43
C THR A 194 11.23 -15.84 -16.29
N ASN A 195 11.33 -14.98 -17.29
CA ASN A 195 10.65 -13.68 -17.32
C ASN A 195 9.32 -13.81 -18.07
N ILE A 196 8.27 -14.31 -17.40
CA ILE A 196 6.99 -14.67 -18.02
C ILE A 196 6.31 -13.45 -18.66
N PHE A 197 6.37 -12.28 -18.02
CA PHE A 197 5.73 -11.05 -18.46
C PHE A 197 6.70 -10.01 -19.04
N GLY A 198 7.93 -10.39 -19.37
CA GLY A 198 9.01 -9.48 -19.78
C GLY A 198 10.03 -9.26 -18.67
N ASN A 199 11.01 -8.40 -18.91
CA ASN A 199 12.11 -8.14 -17.99
C ASN A 199 12.40 -6.64 -17.83
N GLY A 200 12.39 -6.17 -16.61
CA GLY A 200 12.88 -4.84 -16.24
C GLY A 200 12.09 -3.68 -16.84
N GLY A 201 10.83 -3.91 -17.24
CA GLY A 201 9.97 -2.87 -17.81
C GLY A 201 9.75 -1.73 -16.84
N ALA A 202 9.43 -2.02 -15.58
CA ALA A 202 9.20 -0.99 -14.56
C ALA A 202 10.50 -0.27 -14.19
N LYS A 203 11.66 -0.93 -14.22
CA LYS A 203 12.96 -0.27 -13.99
C LYS A 203 13.27 0.74 -15.09
N LYS A 204 13.11 0.36 -16.34
CA LYS A 204 13.29 1.27 -17.49
C LYS A 204 12.30 2.45 -17.45
N GLU A 205 11.06 2.17 -17.03
CA GLU A 205 10.06 3.22 -16.91
C GLU A 205 10.36 4.16 -15.76
N ALA A 206 10.84 3.67 -14.62
CA ALA A 206 11.29 4.49 -13.51
C ALA A 206 12.42 5.44 -13.94
N GLU A 207 13.41 4.94 -14.66
CA GLU A 207 14.51 5.75 -15.22
C GLU A 207 13.98 6.84 -16.15
N LYS A 208 13.06 6.53 -17.07
CA LYS A 208 12.44 7.51 -17.98
C LYS A 208 11.66 8.59 -17.25
N LEU A 209 11.00 8.22 -16.14
CA LEU A 209 10.16 9.11 -15.37
C LEU A 209 10.95 9.89 -14.29
N GLY A 210 12.26 9.61 -14.13
CA GLY A 210 13.09 10.26 -13.13
C GLY A 210 12.64 9.94 -11.70
N VAL A 211 12.22 8.70 -11.44
CA VAL A 211 11.88 8.17 -10.12
C VAL A 211 12.68 6.90 -9.84
N ASP A 212 12.79 6.52 -8.58
CA ASP A 212 13.56 5.34 -8.23
C ASP A 212 12.82 4.03 -8.56
N PHE A 213 13.57 3.03 -8.91
CA PHE A 213 13.13 1.65 -8.93
C PHE A 213 13.37 1.05 -7.53
N LEU A 214 12.30 0.73 -6.80
CA LEU A 214 12.39 0.29 -5.41
C LEU A 214 12.74 -1.18 -5.28
N GLY A 215 12.37 -2.00 -6.26
CA GLY A 215 12.70 -3.41 -6.29
C GLY A 215 11.73 -4.25 -7.13
N ALA A 216 12.08 -5.53 -7.28
CA ALA A 216 11.33 -6.53 -8.03
C ALA A 216 10.84 -7.64 -7.09
N ILE A 217 9.56 -7.97 -7.17
CA ILE A 217 8.94 -9.08 -6.44
C ILE A 217 8.68 -10.22 -7.43
N PRO A 218 9.09 -11.46 -7.13
CA PRO A 218 8.86 -12.58 -8.02
C PRO A 218 7.37 -12.94 -8.14
N LEU A 219 7.00 -13.52 -9.26
CA LEU A 219 5.77 -14.29 -9.39
C LEU A 219 6.01 -15.64 -8.69
N ASP A 220 5.35 -15.83 -7.55
CA ASP A 220 5.62 -16.98 -6.70
C ASP A 220 4.33 -17.61 -6.17
N THR A 221 4.29 -18.94 -6.17
CA THR A 221 3.13 -19.71 -5.72
C THR A 221 2.92 -19.57 -4.22
N GLU A 222 3.99 -19.46 -3.43
CA GLU A 222 3.91 -19.35 -1.98
C GLU A 222 3.34 -17.99 -1.56
N ILE A 223 3.72 -16.91 -2.25
CA ILE A 223 3.10 -15.59 -2.03
C ILE A 223 1.58 -15.67 -2.24
N ARG A 224 1.14 -16.35 -3.30
CA ARG A 224 -0.29 -16.52 -3.58
C ARG A 224 -0.98 -17.38 -2.51
N LEU A 225 -0.44 -18.55 -2.21
CA LEU A 225 -1.03 -19.49 -1.24
C LEU A 225 -1.15 -18.88 0.16
N THR A 226 -0.09 -18.22 0.63
CA THR A 226 -0.10 -17.54 1.94
C THR A 226 -1.08 -16.37 1.97
N SER A 227 -1.19 -15.61 0.88
CA SER A 227 -2.18 -14.54 0.73
C SER A 227 -3.61 -15.09 0.77
N ASP A 228 -3.91 -16.17 0.05
CA ASP A 228 -5.23 -16.82 0.05
C ASP A 228 -5.60 -17.38 1.43
N GLN A 229 -4.62 -17.78 2.23
CA GLN A 229 -4.80 -18.26 3.60
C GLN A 229 -4.92 -17.12 4.63
N GLY A 230 -4.79 -15.87 4.24
CA GLY A 230 -4.77 -14.73 5.15
C GLY A 230 -3.54 -14.69 6.07
N LYS A 231 -2.42 -15.19 5.57
CA LYS A 231 -1.13 -15.28 6.28
C LYS A 231 -0.01 -14.77 5.39
N PRO A 232 0.23 -13.45 5.33
CA PRO A 232 1.24 -12.87 4.44
C PRO A 232 2.61 -13.53 4.58
N ILE A 233 3.33 -13.70 3.48
CA ILE A 233 4.61 -14.43 3.45
C ILE A 233 5.67 -13.81 4.36
N THR A 234 5.70 -12.51 4.50
CA THR A 234 6.64 -11.80 5.39
C THR A 234 6.40 -12.05 6.88
N GLU A 235 5.20 -12.50 7.24
CA GLU A 235 4.87 -12.93 8.60
C GLU A 235 5.15 -14.42 8.79
N THR A 236 4.73 -15.26 7.84
CA THR A 236 4.80 -16.72 7.97
C THR A 236 6.20 -17.27 7.76
N ASN A 237 6.97 -16.67 6.84
CA ASN A 237 8.29 -17.14 6.46
C ASN A 237 9.23 -15.98 6.11
N SER A 238 9.69 -15.28 7.13
CA SER A 238 10.49 -14.06 7.00
C SER A 238 11.88 -14.26 6.37
N LYS A 239 12.34 -15.49 6.21
CA LYS A 239 13.68 -15.85 5.68
C LYS A 239 13.65 -16.38 4.26
N THR A 240 12.52 -16.33 3.57
CA THR A 240 12.47 -16.71 2.15
C THR A 240 13.04 -15.60 1.27
N PRO A 241 13.57 -15.93 0.09
CA PRO A 241 14.01 -14.91 -0.87
C PRO A 241 12.94 -13.87 -1.20
N GLN A 242 11.65 -14.28 -1.22
CA GLN A 242 10.52 -13.41 -1.47
C GLN A 242 10.33 -12.39 -0.32
N SER A 243 10.39 -12.86 0.93
CA SER A 243 10.32 -12.01 2.11
C SER A 243 11.52 -11.06 2.19
N GLU A 244 12.70 -11.52 1.82
CA GLU A 244 13.90 -10.67 1.76
C GLU A 244 13.74 -9.52 0.76
N GLN A 245 13.10 -9.76 -0.40
CA GLN A 245 12.82 -8.68 -1.35
C GLN A 245 11.90 -7.61 -0.74
N TYR A 246 10.82 -8.00 -0.06
CA TYR A 246 9.95 -7.05 0.65
C TYR A 246 10.72 -6.29 1.74
N ASN A 247 11.60 -6.96 2.48
CA ASN A 247 12.40 -6.32 3.52
C ASN A 247 13.39 -5.29 2.94
N LEU A 248 14.05 -5.59 1.84
CA LEU A 248 14.94 -4.65 1.14
C LEU A 248 14.17 -3.43 0.63
N ILE A 249 13.01 -3.64 0.03
CA ILE A 249 12.15 -2.55 -0.42
C ILE A 249 11.69 -1.69 0.77
N ALA A 250 11.29 -2.31 1.87
CA ALA A 250 10.89 -1.61 3.09
C ALA A 250 12.03 -0.74 3.66
N GLN A 251 13.25 -1.25 3.72
CA GLN A 251 14.44 -0.47 4.13
C GLN A 251 14.67 0.74 3.24
N ASN A 252 14.57 0.58 1.92
CA ASN A 252 14.70 1.66 0.95
C ASN A 252 13.63 2.74 1.16
N ILE A 253 12.38 2.33 1.38
CA ILE A 253 11.26 3.24 1.64
C ILE A 253 11.48 4.05 2.92
N VAL A 254 11.82 3.39 4.02
CA VAL A 254 12.08 4.02 5.31
C VAL A 254 13.22 5.05 5.21
N SER A 255 14.32 4.67 4.56
CA SER A 255 15.46 5.56 4.32
C SER A 255 15.05 6.81 3.52
N LYS A 256 14.30 6.63 2.43
CA LYS A 256 13.84 7.76 1.60
C LYS A 256 12.93 8.71 2.34
N VAL A 257 11.94 8.18 3.06
CA VAL A 257 11.00 9.01 3.84
C VAL A 257 11.72 9.78 4.94
N SER A 258 12.73 9.19 5.56
CA SER A 258 13.54 9.87 6.57
C SER A 258 14.35 11.04 5.97
N ASN A 259 14.84 10.90 4.74
CA ASN A 259 15.62 11.93 4.07
C ASN A 259 14.79 13.09 3.51
N ILE A 260 13.51 12.89 3.21
CA ILE A 260 12.62 13.97 2.74
C ILE A 260 12.42 15.06 3.81
N LYS A 261 12.48 14.73 5.10
CA LYS A 261 12.36 15.70 6.22
C LYS A 261 13.56 16.66 6.36
N THR A 262 14.69 16.37 5.76
CA THR A 262 15.90 17.21 5.85
C THR A 262 16.01 18.26 4.77
N SER A 263 15.09 18.30 3.82
CA SER A 263 15.07 19.24 2.69
C SER A 263 13.93 20.29 2.75
N GLY A 264 13.35 20.50 3.91
CA GLY A 264 12.45 21.63 4.14
C GLY A 264 13.22 22.92 4.33
N PRO A 265 12.64 24.10 3.94
CA PRO A 265 13.32 25.39 3.96
C PRO A 265 13.80 25.80 5.32
#